data_abb3306bbe4fb655f26061186ba1df1a
#
_entry.id   abb3306bbe4fb655f26061186ba1df1a
#
_cell.length_a   1.000
_cell.length_b   1.000
_cell.length_c   1.000
_cell.angle_alpha   90.00
_cell.angle_beta   90.00
_cell.angle_gamma   90.00
#
_symmetry.space_group_name_H-M   'P 1'
#
loop_
_entity.id
_entity.type
_entity.pdbx_description
1 polymer ?
#
loop_
_entity_poly.entity_id
_entity_poly.type
_entity_poly.pdbx_seq_one_letter_code
_entity_poly.pdbx_strand_id
1 'polypeptide(L)'
;EYFISTHGARKGLADTALKTADAGYLTRRLVDVSHDVIITEEDCGTLRGLVCTALKNGDEVISSLYDRILGRVSVHDIIHPTTGKLICAAGDEITEDKAQEIEESPIESVEIRSVLICESKRGVCMKCYGRNLATSRMVQKGEAVGVIAAQSIGEPGTQLTMRTFHIGGTASAAYKQPVIAARHDGKIKLLN
;
A
#
# COMPACT_ATOMS: atom_id res chain seq x y z
N GLU A 1 6.00 -41.76 -14.10
CA GLU A 1 5.37 -40.50 -13.62
C GLU A 1 5.89 -40.08 -12.24
N TYR A 2 5.86 -40.96 -11.22
CA TYR A 2 6.33 -40.64 -9.85
C TYR A 2 7.80 -40.19 -9.82
N PHE A 3 8.70 -40.84 -10.54
CA PHE A 3 10.12 -40.50 -10.60
C PHE A 3 10.36 -39.09 -11.20
N ILE A 4 9.61 -38.72 -12.24
CA ILE A 4 9.68 -37.41 -12.87
C ILE A 4 9.13 -36.32 -11.90
N SER A 5 8.03 -36.62 -11.23
CA SER A 5 7.45 -35.74 -10.20
C SER A 5 8.43 -35.47 -9.06
N THR A 6 9.20 -36.49 -8.64
CA THR A 6 10.22 -36.36 -7.58
C THR A 6 11.36 -35.40 -7.97
N HIS A 7 11.78 -35.38 -9.25
CA HIS A 7 12.77 -34.42 -9.73
C HIS A 7 12.27 -33.00 -9.66
N GLY A 8 11.01 -32.75 -10.05
CA GLY A 8 10.37 -31.43 -9.94
C GLY A 8 10.27 -30.94 -8.49
N ALA A 9 9.88 -31.83 -7.58
CA ALA A 9 9.79 -31.54 -6.15
C ALA A 9 11.17 -31.19 -5.55
N ARG A 10 12.22 -31.97 -5.87
CA ARG A 10 13.58 -31.69 -5.40
C ARG A 10 14.12 -30.36 -5.91
N LYS A 11 13.90 -30.04 -7.18
CA LYS A 11 14.27 -28.74 -7.75
C LYS A 11 13.53 -27.60 -7.07
N GLY A 12 12.22 -27.75 -6.83
CA GLY A 12 11.42 -26.76 -6.10
C GLY A 12 11.93 -26.50 -4.69
N LEU A 13 12.38 -27.56 -3.98
CA LEU A 13 13.00 -27.45 -2.66
C LEU A 13 14.29 -26.60 -2.70
N ALA A 14 15.18 -26.89 -3.65
CA ALA A 14 16.43 -26.15 -3.81
C ALA A 14 16.17 -24.68 -4.17
N ASP A 15 15.26 -24.42 -5.10
CA ASP A 15 14.88 -23.05 -5.50
C ASP A 15 14.26 -22.26 -4.33
N THR A 16 13.46 -22.91 -3.50
CA THR A 16 12.88 -22.29 -2.29
C THR A 16 13.96 -21.89 -1.30
N ALA A 17 14.94 -22.78 -1.04
CA ALA A 17 16.04 -22.48 -0.13
C ALA A 17 16.88 -21.27 -0.59
N LEU A 18 17.18 -21.17 -1.89
CA LEU A 18 17.91 -20.04 -2.45
C LEU A 18 17.10 -18.73 -2.39
N LYS A 19 15.82 -18.77 -2.77
CA LYS A 19 14.94 -17.60 -2.72
C LYS A 19 14.69 -17.08 -1.31
N THR A 20 14.73 -17.94 -0.30
CA THR A 20 14.62 -17.52 1.10
C THR A 20 15.81 -16.65 1.52
N ALA A 21 17.02 -16.99 1.06
CA ALA A 21 18.20 -16.18 1.30
C ALA A 21 18.09 -14.79 0.62
N ASP A 22 17.59 -14.75 -0.61
CA ASP A 22 17.38 -13.48 -1.34
C ASP A 22 16.34 -12.59 -0.64
N ALA A 23 15.24 -13.18 -0.16
CA ALA A 23 14.23 -12.45 0.60
C ALA A 23 14.78 -11.88 1.91
N GLY A 24 15.60 -12.66 2.63
CA GLY A 24 16.28 -12.20 3.84
C GLY A 24 17.29 -11.07 3.56
N TYR A 25 18.05 -11.17 2.48
CA TYR A 25 18.97 -10.13 2.05
C TYR A 25 18.24 -8.84 1.66
N LEU A 26 17.12 -8.94 0.93
CA LEU A 26 16.29 -7.78 0.59
C LEU A 26 15.78 -7.08 1.85
N THR A 27 15.24 -7.84 2.81
CA THR A 27 14.75 -7.29 4.09
C THR A 27 15.85 -6.55 4.84
N ARG A 28 17.04 -7.12 4.93
CA ARG A 28 18.19 -6.48 5.56
C ARG A 28 18.54 -5.16 4.87
N ARG A 29 18.62 -5.14 3.56
CA ARG A 29 18.92 -3.91 2.80
C ARG A 29 17.84 -2.85 2.98
N LEU A 30 16.55 -3.24 3.04
CA LEU A 30 15.46 -2.31 3.31
C LEU A 30 15.61 -1.69 4.70
N VAL A 31 15.95 -2.49 5.72
CA VAL A 31 16.21 -1.98 7.07
C VAL A 31 17.41 -1.04 7.08
N ASP A 32 18.53 -1.40 6.45
CA ASP A 32 19.74 -0.58 6.40
C ASP A 32 19.49 0.80 5.77
N VAL A 33 18.59 0.89 4.79
CA VAL A 33 18.25 2.17 4.14
C VAL A 33 17.23 2.98 4.94
N SER A 34 16.30 2.31 5.64
CA SER A 34 15.14 2.96 6.27
C SER A 34 15.25 3.15 7.78
N HIS A 35 16.32 2.63 8.44
CA HIS A 35 16.43 2.68 9.90
C HIS A 35 16.48 4.11 10.45
N ASP A 36 16.94 5.09 9.68
CA ASP A 36 17.00 6.49 10.06
C ASP A 36 15.65 7.23 9.95
N VAL A 37 14.64 6.58 9.37
CA VAL A 37 13.30 7.16 9.24
C VAL A 37 12.53 6.97 10.55
N ILE A 38 12.63 7.97 11.41
CA ILE A 38 12.03 8.00 12.76
C ILE A 38 11.06 9.18 12.83
N ILE A 39 10.06 9.11 13.68
CA ILE A 39 9.20 10.25 13.98
C ILE A 39 9.97 11.24 14.85
N THR A 40 10.31 12.40 14.32
CA THR A 40 11.18 13.40 14.96
C THR A 40 10.42 14.58 15.54
N GLU A 41 9.33 15.00 14.92
CA GLU A 41 8.56 16.19 15.29
C GLU A 41 7.06 15.93 15.17
N GLU A 42 6.25 16.81 15.79
CA GLU A 42 4.80 16.68 15.74
C GLU A 42 4.22 17.14 14.40
N ASP A 43 4.67 18.27 13.92
CA ASP A 43 4.19 18.87 12.68
C ASP A 43 5.33 19.57 11.93
N CYS A 44 5.52 19.25 10.66
CA CYS A 44 6.49 19.95 9.80
C CYS A 44 5.93 21.22 9.18
N GLY A 45 4.65 21.53 9.37
CA GLY A 45 4.00 22.76 8.87
C GLY A 45 3.77 22.80 7.36
N THR A 46 3.97 21.69 6.63
CA THR A 46 3.73 21.69 5.18
C THR A 46 2.26 21.97 4.85
N LEU A 47 2.03 22.80 3.84
CA LEU A 47 0.72 23.08 3.26
C LEU A 47 0.42 22.20 2.05
N ARG A 48 1.35 21.34 1.67
CA ARG A 48 1.17 20.39 0.56
C ARG A 48 0.45 19.16 1.03
N GLY A 49 -0.44 18.64 0.19
CA GLY A 49 -1.18 17.43 0.41
C GLY A 49 -1.08 16.46 -0.77
N LEU A 50 -1.46 15.22 -0.51
CA LEU A 50 -1.68 14.21 -1.51
C LEU A 50 -3.18 14.06 -1.73
N VAL A 51 -3.63 14.26 -2.96
CA VAL A 51 -5.03 14.06 -3.33
C VAL A 51 -5.31 12.56 -3.37
N CYS A 52 -6.23 12.12 -2.51
CA CYS A 52 -6.72 10.75 -2.46
C CYS A 52 -8.10 10.65 -3.07
N THR A 53 -8.27 9.68 -3.97
CA THR A 53 -9.54 9.28 -4.59
C THR A 53 -9.73 7.78 -4.38
N ALA A 54 -10.93 7.26 -4.55
CA ALA A 54 -11.15 5.81 -4.59
C ALA A 54 -10.34 5.19 -5.73
N LEU A 55 -9.66 4.07 -5.46
CA LEU A 55 -8.91 3.34 -6.48
C LEU A 55 -9.87 2.41 -7.25
N LYS A 56 -10.08 2.71 -8.53
CA LYS A 56 -10.98 1.95 -9.42
C LYS A 56 -10.17 1.31 -10.56
N ASN A 57 -10.58 0.11 -10.94
CA ASN A 57 -10.07 -0.57 -12.14
C ASN A 57 -11.26 -0.85 -13.07
N GLY A 58 -11.52 0.08 -14.01
CA GLY A 58 -12.78 0.12 -14.74
C GLY A 58 -13.94 0.45 -13.83
N ASP A 59 -14.93 -0.43 -13.74
CA ASP A 59 -16.12 -0.25 -12.91
C ASP A 59 -15.95 -0.87 -11.48
N GLU A 60 -14.89 -1.63 -11.25
CA GLU A 60 -14.63 -2.28 -9.96
C GLU A 60 -13.83 -1.37 -9.03
N VAL A 61 -14.32 -1.15 -7.80
CA VAL A 61 -13.61 -0.42 -6.75
C VAL A 61 -12.65 -1.38 -6.05
N ILE A 62 -11.36 -1.19 -6.25
CA ILE A 62 -10.30 -1.99 -5.59
C ILE A 62 -10.10 -1.55 -4.15
N SER A 63 -10.11 -0.24 -3.90
CA SER A 63 -9.97 0.34 -2.56
C SER A 63 -10.86 1.56 -2.46
N SER A 64 -11.69 1.59 -1.43
CA SER A 64 -12.61 2.69 -1.18
C SER A 64 -11.86 3.97 -0.77
N LEU A 65 -12.53 5.11 -0.83
CA LEU A 65 -11.97 6.35 -0.32
C LEU A 65 -11.76 6.23 1.20
N TYR A 66 -12.71 5.60 1.91
CA TYR A 66 -12.63 5.32 3.33
C TYR A 66 -11.30 4.65 3.72
N ASP A 67 -10.96 3.52 3.08
CA ASP A 67 -9.74 2.75 3.39
C ASP A 67 -8.45 3.56 3.18
N ARG A 68 -8.48 4.52 2.25
CA ARG A 68 -7.31 5.31 1.89
C ARG A 68 -7.09 6.53 2.77
N ILE A 69 -8.13 7.07 3.36
CA ILE A 69 -8.05 8.28 4.21
C ILE A 69 -8.08 7.97 5.70
N LEU A 70 -8.52 6.78 6.09
CA LEU A 70 -8.61 6.37 7.49
C LEU A 70 -7.27 6.52 8.22
N GLY A 71 -7.28 7.21 9.38
CA GLY A 71 -6.09 7.44 10.19
C GLY A 71 -5.07 8.40 9.59
N ARG A 72 -5.41 9.09 8.49
CA ARG A 72 -4.62 10.17 7.90
C ARG A 72 -5.04 11.52 8.47
N VAL A 73 -4.19 12.51 8.29
CA VAL A 73 -4.46 13.89 8.72
C VAL A 73 -4.87 14.71 7.50
N SER A 74 -5.95 15.46 7.63
CA SER A 74 -6.42 16.35 6.57
C SER A 74 -5.50 17.57 6.43
N VAL A 75 -5.29 18.04 5.18
CA VAL A 75 -4.58 19.31 4.90
C VAL A 75 -5.51 20.51 5.03
N HIS A 76 -6.72 20.37 4.54
CA HIS A 76 -7.74 21.41 4.51
C HIS A 76 -8.99 21.00 5.28
N ASP A 77 -9.82 21.97 5.60
CA ASP A 77 -11.13 21.69 6.18
C ASP A 77 -11.98 20.88 5.21
N ILE A 78 -12.50 19.75 5.66
CA ILE A 78 -13.41 18.91 4.89
C ILE A 78 -14.83 19.27 5.30
N ILE A 79 -15.55 19.90 4.36
CA ILE A 79 -16.92 20.39 4.57
C ILE A 79 -17.87 19.54 3.72
N HIS A 80 -18.97 19.10 4.32
CA HIS A 80 -20.01 18.36 3.61
C HIS A 80 -20.70 19.27 2.57
N PRO A 81 -20.65 18.94 1.27
CA PRO A 81 -21.06 19.87 0.21
C PRO A 81 -22.55 20.20 0.23
N THR A 82 -23.41 19.31 0.73
CA THR A 82 -24.86 19.52 0.76
C THR A 82 -25.32 20.21 2.05
N THR A 83 -24.73 19.86 3.20
CA THR A 83 -25.17 20.36 4.51
C THR A 83 -24.36 21.55 5.01
N GLY A 84 -23.18 21.81 4.43
CA GLY A 84 -22.25 22.82 4.90
C GLY A 84 -21.62 22.52 6.27
N LYS A 85 -21.83 21.32 6.81
CA LYS A 85 -21.27 20.88 8.10
C LYS A 85 -19.76 20.58 7.95
N LEU A 86 -18.96 21.07 8.88
CA LEU A 86 -17.55 20.70 8.97
C LEU A 86 -17.44 19.24 9.47
N ILE A 87 -16.87 18.35 8.65
CA ILE A 87 -16.65 16.94 9.01
C ILE A 87 -15.28 16.80 9.71
N CYS A 88 -14.24 17.38 9.13
CA CYS A 88 -12.90 17.33 9.68
C CYS A 88 -12.19 18.67 9.50
N ALA A 89 -11.59 19.20 10.56
CA ALA A 89 -10.80 20.43 10.48
C ALA A 89 -9.40 20.15 9.90
N ALA A 90 -8.79 21.17 9.31
CA ALA A 90 -7.44 21.11 8.82
C ALA A 90 -6.45 20.75 9.93
N GLY A 91 -5.58 19.79 9.67
CA GLY A 91 -4.60 19.29 10.64
C GLY A 91 -5.12 18.30 11.68
N ASP A 92 -6.40 17.90 11.60
CA ASP A 92 -7.00 16.86 12.43
C ASP A 92 -6.89 15.48 11.79
N GLU A 93 -6.91 14.44 12.63
CA GLU A 93 -6.98 13.04 12.22
C GLU A 93 -8.40 12.71 11.70
N ILE A 94 -8.43 11.98 10.60
CA ILE A 94 -9.66 11.41 10.05
C ILE A 94 -9.91 10.08 10.75
N THR A 95 -10.81 10.09 11.73
CA THR A 95 -11.26 8.90 12.47
C THR A 95 -12.25 8.08 11.65
N GLU A 96 -12.60 6.88 12.16
CA GLU A 96 -13.56 5.99 11.52
C GLU A 96 -14.89 6.70 11.20
N ASP A 97 -15.46 7.38 12.17
CA ASP A 97 -16.75 8.09 12.04
C ASP A 97 -16.67 9.18 10.96
N LYS A 98 -15.58 9.98 10.97
CA LYS A 98 -15.37 11.03 9.97
C LYS A 98 -15.15 10.44 8.58
N ALA A 99 -14.38 9.35 8.47
CA ALA A 99 -14.10 8.68 7.19
C ALA A 99 -15.39 8.09 6.59
N GLN A 100 -16.27 7.53 7.42
CA GLN A 100 -17.58 7.02 6.97
C GLN A 100 -18.48 8.17 6.51
N GLU A 101 -18.55 9.28 7.25
CA GLU A 101 -19.33 10.46 6.86
C GLU A 101 -18.81 11.05 5.51
N ILE A 102 -17.50 11.00 5.25
CA ILE A 102 -16.92 11.42 3.98
C ILE A 102 -17.34 10.47 2.84
N GLU A 103 -17.31 9.16 3.05
CA GLU A 103 -17.66 8.18 2.01
C GLU A 103 -19.17 8.21 1.67
N GLU A 104 -20.04 8.46 2.66
CA GLU A 104 -21.47 8.64 2.45
C GLU A 104 -21.83 9.97 1.77
N SER A 105 -20.90 10.94 1.79
CA SER A 105 -21.05 12.24 1.14
C SER A 105 -20.65 12.17 -0.34
N PRO A 106 -21.08 13.11 -1.19
CA PRO A 106 -20.67 13.19 -2.60
C PRO A 106 -19.24 13.71 -2.80
N ILE A 107 -18.34 13.51 -1.83
CA ILE A 107 -16.93 13.89 -1.91
C ILE A 107 -16.16 12.79 -2.63
N GLU A 108 -15.59 13.09 -3.79
CA GLU A 108 -14.82 12.13 -4.59
C GLU A 108 -13.33 12.14 -4.28
N SER A 109 -12.82 13.25 -3.74
CA SER A 109 -11.40 13.41 -3.45
C SER A 109 -11.16 14.18 -2.16
N VAL A 110 -10.14 13.77 -1.41
CA VAL A 110 -9.70 14.41 -0.16
C VAL A 110 -8.20 14.64 -0.22
N GLU A 111 -7.75 15.80 0.22
CA GLU A 111 -6.32 16.11 0.31
C GLU A 111 -5.81 15.80 1.72
N ILE A 112 -4.90 14.82 1.80
CA ILE A 112 -4.34 14.30 3.06
C ILE A 112 -2.85 14.56 3.18
N ARG A 113 -2.36 14.62 4.41
CA ARG A 113 -0.92 14.61 4.72
C ARG A 113 -0.31 13.25 4.38
N SER A 114 0.90 13.26 3.86
CA SER A 114 1.62 12.03 3.51
C SER A 114 3.10 12.13 3.84
N VAL A 115 3.71 10.99 4.12
CA VAL A 115 5.17 10.87 4.32
C VAL A 115 5.95 11.34 3.10
N LEU A 116 5.41 11.16 1.89
CA LEU A 116 6.05 11.51 0.63
C LEU A 116 6.24 13.02 0.43
N ILE A 117 5.46 13.83 1.12
CA ILE A 117 5.47 15.30 1.01
C ILE A 117 5.88 15.98 2.33
N CYS A 118 6.37 15.19 3.28
CA CYS A 118 6.83 15.71 4.56
C CYS A 118 8.07 16.60 4.37
N GLU A 119 8.07 17.79 4.96
CA GLU A 119 9.17 18.76 4.88
C GLU A 119 10.11 18.70 6.10
N SER A 120 9.99 17.65 6.91
CA SER A 120 10.92 17.40 8.03
C SER A 120 12.34 17.19 7.53
N LYS A 121 13.32 17.82 8.16
CA LYS A 121 14.74 17.71 7.74
C LYS A 121 15.33 16.32 7.97
N ARG A 122 14.86 15.61 8.97
CA ARG A 122 15.26 14.24 9.31
C ARG A 122 14.03 13.47 9.74
N GLY A 123 13.89 12.24 9.25
CA GLY A 123 12.74 11.41 9.58
C GLY A 123 11.43 11.97 9.01
N VAL A 124 10.36 11.82 9.77
CA VAL A 124 8.98 12.20 9.39
C VAL A 124 8.29 12.83 10.59
N CYS A 125 7.35 13.73 10.36
CA CYS A 125 6.51 14.27 11.44
C CYS A 125 5.30 13.37 11.71
N MET A 126 4.73 13.47 12.92
CA MET A 126 3.58 12.68 13.35
C MET A 126 2.37 12.88 12.44
N LYS A 127 2.05 14.14 12.08
CA LYS A 127 0.88 14.45 11.23
C LYS A 127 1.01 13.92 9.81
N CYS A 128 2.22 13.91 9.23
CA CYS A 128 2.43 13.35 7.89
C CYS A 128 2.39 11.82 7.87
N TYR A 129 2.79 11.18 8.96
CA TYR A 129 2.68 9.74 9.10
C TYR A 129 1.24 9.32 9.40
N GLY A 130 0.62 9.98 10.40
CA GLY A 130 -0.74 9.69 10.83
C GLY A 130 -0.81 8.60 11.90
N ARG A 131 -1.78 7.72 11.78
CA ARG A 131 -2.13 6.69 12.76
C ARG A 131 -1.16 5.51 12.74
N ASN A 132 -0.78 5.04 13.91
CA ASN A 132 -0.13 3.74 14.07
C ASN A 132 -1.19 2.62 14.01
N LEU A 133 -1.04 1.71 13.04
CA LEU A 133 -2.02 0.65 12.75
C LEU A 133 -2.11 -0.39 13.88
N ALA A 134 -1.06 -0.56 14.69
CA ALA A 134 -1.05 -1.53 15.78
C ALA A 134 -1.85 -1.05 17.00
N THR A 135 -1.78 0.25 17.30
CA THR A 135 -2.41 0.84 18.49
C THR A 135 -3.70 1.59 18.18
N SER A 136 -3.98 1.81 16.90
CA SER A 136 -5.10 2.62 16.42
C SER A 136 -5.13 4.05 16.98
N ARG A 137 -3.94 4.59 17.28
CA ARG A 137 -3.76 5.96 17.78
C ARG A 137 -2.72 6.68 16.95
N MET A 138 -2.71 8.01 17.03
CA MET A 138 -1.67 8.82 16.41
C MET A 138 -0.28 8.33 16.83
N VAL A 139 0.64 8.22 15.87
CA VAL A 139 2.02 7.78 16.11
C VAL A 139 2.71 8.68 17.13
N GLN A 140 3.62 8.10 17.91
CA GLN A 140 4.37 8.86 18.92
C GLN A 140 5.75 9.27 18.40
N LYS A 141 6.27 10.37 18.93
CA LYS A 141 7.64 10.81 18.66
C LYS A 141 8.65 9.77 19.12
N GLY A 142 9.65 9.49 18.30
CA GLY A 142 10.68 8.49 18.54
C GLY A 142 10.37 7.11 17.96
N GLU A 143 9.20 6.89 17.35
CA GLU A 143 8.85 5.60 16.74
C GLU A 143 9.62 5.40 15.43
N ALA A 144 10.26 4.22 15.29
CA ALA A 144 11.10 3.86 14.15
C ALA A 144 10.24 3.30 13.00
N VAL A 145 9.46 4.16 12.36
CA VAL A 145 8.49 3.79 11.32
C VAL A 145 9.15 3.19 10.06
N GLY A 146 10.38 3.57 9.77
CA GLY A 146 11.13 3.02 8.64
C GLY A 146 11.47 1.53 8.84
N VAL A 147 11.87 1.13 10.03
CA VAL A 147 12.12 -0.28 10.36
C VAL A 147 10.82 -1.08 10.29
N ILE A 148 9.72 -0.55 10.82
CA ILE A 148 8.41 -1.18 10.75
C ILE A 148 7.99 -1.41 9.29
N ALA A 149 8.17 -0.42 8.43
CA ALA A 149 7.89 -0.53 7.00
C ALA A 149 8.76 -1.60 6.32
N ALA A 150 10.07 -1.62 6.59
CA ALA A 150 10.98 -2.61 6.02
C ALA A 150 10.62 -4.04 6.44
N GLN A 151 10.27 -4.24 7.70
CA GLN A 151 9.82 -5.54 8.21
C GLN A 151 8.50 -5.97 7.59
N SER A 152 7.53 -5.06 7.47
CA SER A 152 6.23 -5.33 6.85
C SER A 152 6.32 -5.69 5.36
N ILE A 153 7.33 -5.17 4.65
CA ILE A 153 7.61 -5.54 3.25
C ILE A 153 8.36 -6.87 3.17
N GLY A 154 9.30 -7.10 4.10
CA GLY A 154 10.18 -8.27 4.07
C GLY A 154 9.53 -9.57 4.54
N GLU A 155 8.65 -9.50 5.53
CA GLU A 155 7.97 -10.68 6.07
C GLU A 155 7.17 -11.44 5.01
N PRO A 156 6.26 -10.83 4.22
CA PRO A 156 5.54 -11.55 3.18
C PRO A 156 6.45 -12.11 2.09
N GLY A 157 7.59 -11.47 1.81
CA GLY A 157 8.59 -11.98 0.87
C GLY A 157 9.09 -13.36 1.24
N THR A 158 9.40 -13.57 2.51
CA THR A 158 9.83 -14.87 3.04
C THR A 158 8.69 -15.90 3.01
N GLN A 159 7.47 -15.52 3.38
CA GLN A 159 6.30 -16.42 3.36
C GLN A 159 5.93 -16.83 1.93
N LEU A 160 5.98 -15.93 0.95
CA LEU A 160 5.70 -16.24 -0.45
C LEU A 160 6.69 -17.26 -1.02
N THR A 161 7.97 -17.15 -0.65
CA THR A 161 8.98 -18.14 -1.06
C THR A 161 8.73 -19.52 -0.46
N MET A 162 8.24 -19.60 0.78
CA MET A 162 7.86 -20.86 1.41
C MET A 162 6.59 -21.46 0.80
N ARG A 163 5.59 -20.65 0.45
CA ARG A 163 4.33 -21.13 -0.14
C ARG A 163 4.50 -21.73 -1.54
N THR A 164 5.45 -21.28 -2.35
CA THR A 164 5.73 -21.88 -3.67
C THR A 164 6.17 -23.33 -3.57
N PHE A 165 6.67 -23.77 -2.41
CA PHE A 165 7.02 -25.14 -2.14
C PHE A 165 5.79 -26.06 -1.95
N HIS A 166 4.73 -25.56 -1.28
CA HIS A 166 3.52 -26.35 -1.01
C HIS A 166 2.62 -26.56 -2.25
N ILE A 167 2.72 -25.71 -3.25
CA ILE A 167 1.94 -25.82 -4.50
C ILE A 167 2.62 -26.74 -5.53
N GLY A 168 3.74 -27.40 -5.14
CA GLY A 168 4.38 -28.49 -5.87
C GLY A 168 4.48 -28.24 -7.37
N GLY A 169 5.39 -27.36 -7.82
CA GLY A 169 5.91 -27.36 -9.20
C GLY A 169 4.91 -27.41 -10.37
N THR A 170 3.63 -27.33 -10.11
CA THR A 170 2.64 -27.14 -11.16
C THR A 170 2.83 -25.71 -11.66
N ALA A 171 3.47 -25.60 -12.80
CA ALA A 171 3.44 -24.42 -13.62
C ALA A 171 1.97 -24.12 -13.98
N SER A 172 1.23 -23.56 -13.05
CA SER A 172 0.10 -22.70 -13.35
C SER A 172 0.69 -21.38 -13.86
N ALA A 173 1.47 -21.47 -14.94
CA ALA A 173 1.48 -20.44 -15.91
C ALA A 173 0.02 -20.38 -16.36
N ALA A 174 -0.77 -19.52 -15.71
CA ALA A 174 -1.94 -19.00 -16.33
C ALA A 174 -1.43 -18.48 -17.68
N TYR A 175 -1.59 -19.29 -18.71
CA TYR A 175 -1.46 -18.88 -20.09
C TYR A 175 -2.50 -17.78 -20.24
N LYS A 176 -2.13 -16.56 -19.93
CA LYS A 176 -2.80 -15.39 -20.47
C LYS A 176 -2.58 -15.53 -21.96
N GLN A 177 -3.54 -16.16 -22.63
CA GLN A 177 -3.59 -16.08 -24.08
C GLN A 177 -3.42 -14.60 -24.39
N PRO A 178 -2.47 -14.25 -25.26
CA PRO A 178 -2.28 -12.87 -25.64
C PRO A 178 -3.56 -12.43 -26.39
N VAL A 179 -4.49 -11.87 -25.64
CA VAL A 179 -5.73 -11.34 -26.18
C VAL A 179 -5.49 -9.87 -26.50
N ILE A 180 -5.55 -9.52 -27.75
CA ILE A 180 -5.57 -8.13 -28.18
C ILE A 180 -7.05 -7.72 -28.24
N ALA A 181 -7.51 -6.98 -27.22
CA ALA A 181 -8.85 -6.43 -27.21
C ALA A 181 -8.87 -5.10 -27.98
N ALA A 182 -9.77 -4.98 -28.93
CA ALA A 182 -10.04 -3.71 -29.62
C ALA A 182 -10.81 -2.79 -28.65
N ARG A 183 -10.43 -1.50 -28.61
CA ARG A 183 -11.11 -0.49 -27.77
C ARG A 183 -12.48 -0.05 -28.34
N HIS A 184 -12.74 -0.35 -29.61
CA HIS A 184 -13.97 0.00 -30.33
C HIS A 184 -14.36 -1.13 -31.23
N ASP A 185 -15.65 -1.23 -31.54
CA ASP A 185 -16.18 -2.18 -32.52
C ASP A 185 -15.61 -1.88 -33.94
N GLY A 186 -15.11 -2.90 -34.60
CA GLY A 186 -14.47 -2.74 -35.90
C GLY A 186 -14.28 -4.06 -36.63
N LYS A 187 -13.91 -3.99 -37.92
CA LYS A 187 -13.57 -5.17 -38.72
C LYS A 187 -12.06 -5.36 -38.75
N ILE A 188 -11.60 -6.56 -38.35
CA ILE A 188 -10.19 -6.95 -38.41
C ILE A 188 -9.87 -7.38 -39.83
N LYS A 189 -8.82 -6.81 -40.44
CA LYS A 189 -8.26 -7.23 -41.72
C LYS A 189 -6.84 -7.72 -41.49
N LEU A 190 -6.61 -9.01 -41.69
CA LEU A 190 -5.27 -9.58 -41.68
C LEU A 190 -4.61 -9.28 -43.05
N LEU A 191 -3.46 -8.64 -43.01
CA LEU A 191 -2.59 -8.45 -44.16
C LEU A 191 -1.55 -9.58 -44.14
N ASN A 192 -1.55 -10.41 -45.18
CA ASN A 192 -0.52 -11.43 -45.37
C ASN A 192 0.80 -10.78 -45.81
#